data_868b5b1bf7b1395e15fbe492322f910d
#
_entry.id   868b5b1bf7b1395e15fbe492322f910d
#
_cell.length_a   1.000
_cell.length_b   1.000
_cell.length_c   1.000
_cell.angle_alpha   90.00
_cell.angle_beta   90.00
_cell.angle_gamma   90.00
#
_symmetry.space_group_name_H-M   'P 1'
#
loop_
_entity.id
_entity.type
_entity.pdbx_description
1 polymer ?
#
loop_
_entity_poly.entity_id
_entity_poly.type
_entity_poly.pdbx_seq_one_letter_code
_entity_poly.pdbx_strand_id
1 'polypeptide(L)'
;MGNQGALPPPASREFILWLHREFYRGAPQSMLLIKTEQTELRMEPGEWRSHPEENINVGRHVPPTSASVAEFMRYFEERFRVQSMGRATQIMAIAAAHHRFNYIHPFLDGNGRVSRLMTHAMAWSANISSRGLWSISRGLARGLESRTDYKKMMDLADSPREGDLDGRGNLSQKALQEFVVWFLRVCQDQIAFMSGLFELDSLMERLKAYVLTNPHLKPEGAALLQEALIRGEFDRGEVSRITGRPERTARRLLNDVLNMGLLASETPKGAVSLRFPAEALEELFPRLYPRT
;
A
#
# COMPACT_ATOMS: atom_id res chain seq x y z
N MET A 1 -26.67 8.36 9.53
CA MET A 1 -25.27 8.77 9.76
C MET A 1 -24.81 8.02 10.98
N GLY A 2 -24.24 6.83 10.79
CA GLY A 2 -23.68 6.01 11.87
C GLY A 2 -22.36 6.64 12.32
N ASN A 3 -22.20 6.70 13.62
CA ASN A 3 -20.99 7.12 14.33
C ASN A 3 -19.82 6.24 13.84
N GLN A 4 -19.04 6.70 12.87
CA GLN A 4 -17.76 6.05 12.52
C GLN A 4 -16.80 6.37 13.66
N GLY A 5 -16.77 5.50 14.67
CA GLY A 5 -15.78 5.55 15.73
C GLY A 5 -14.38 5.58 15.13
N ALA A 6 -13.45 6.35 15.72
CA ALA A 6 -12.07 6.39 15.30
C ALA A 6 -11.50 4.95 15.28
N LEU A 7 -10.80 4.59 14.20
CA LEU A 7 -10.16 3.28 14.10
C LEU A 7 -9.16 3.08 15.24
N PRO A 8 -9.03 1.85 15.78
CA PRO A 8 -8.04 1.55 16.80
C PRO A 8 -6.61 1.85 16.31
N PRO A 9 -5.63 2.03 17.23
CA PRO A 9 -4.23 2.25 16.86
C PRO A 9 -3.71 1.16 15.91
N PRO A 10 -2.93 1.49 14.86
CA PRO A 10 -2.54 0.53 13.80
C PRO A 10 -1.78 -0.70 14.26
N ALA A 11 -1.03 -0.61 15.38
CA ALA A 11 -0.32 -1.74 15.96
C ALA A 11 -1.09 -2.43 17.09
N SER A 12 -2.36 -2.06 17.35
CA SER A 12 -3.18 -2.74 18.35
C SER A 12 -3.65 -4.10 17.86
N ARG A 13 -3.83 -5.02 18.80
CA ARG A 13 -4.39 -6.36 18.52
C ARG A 13 -5.76 -6.25 17.87
N GLU A 14 -6.60 -5.34 18.35
CA GLU A 14 -7.94 -5.09 17.82
C GLU A 14 -7.90 -4.69 16.35
N PHE A 15 -7.05 -3.74 15.97
CA PHE A 15 -6.91 -3.29 14.58
C PHE A 15 -6.36 -4.41 13.67
N ILE A 16 -5.38 -5.17 14.13
CA ILE A 16 -4.76 -6.25 13.35
C ILE A 16 -5.76 -7.39 13.11
N LEU A 17 -6.54 -7.79 14.12
CA LEU A 17 -7.61 -8.78 13.98
C LEU A 17 -8.70 -8.27 13.03
N TRP A 18 -9.07 -6.99 13.14
CA TRP A 18 -10.00 -6.36 12.22
C TRP A 18 -9.47 -6.35 10.78
N LEU A 19 -8.19 -5.97 10.53
CA LEU A 19 -7.59 -6.02 9.19
C LEU A 19 -7.66 -7.41 8.57
N HIS A 20 -7.33 -8.44 9.35
CA HIS A 20 -7.38 -9.81 8.86
C HIS A 20 -8.81 -10.23 8.51
N ARG A 21 -9.80 -9.91 9.36
CA ARG A 21 -11.22 -10.19 9.13
C ARG A 21 -11.73 -9.48 7.88
N GLU A 22 -11.42 -8.19 7.73
CA GLU A 22 -11.82 -7.40 6.56
C GLU A 22 -11.19 -7.90 5.27
N PHE A 23 -9.92 -8.28 5.32
CA PHE A 23 -9.22 -8.82 4.15
C PHE A 23 -9.88 -10.10 3.61
N TYR A 24 -10.37 -10.95 4.49
CA TYR A 24 -11.04 -12.19 4.12
C TYR A 24 -12.58 -12.08 4.07
N ARG A 25 -13.14 -10.87 4.22
CA ARG A 25 -14.58 -10.67 4.13
C ARG A 25 -15.10 -11.11 2.75
N GLY A 26 -16.00 -12.09 2.73
CA GLY A 26 -16.57 -12.64 1.49
C GLY A 26 -15.63 -13.55 0.70
N ALA A 27 -14.50 -13.94 1.25
CA ALA A 27 -13.61 -14.91 0.65
C ALA A 27 -14.32 -16.28 0.50
N PRO A 28 -14.13 -16.99 -0.62
CA PRO A 28 -14.68 -18.32 -0.78
C PRO A 28 -14.09 -19.30 0.24
N GLN A 29 -14.86 -20.32 0.63
CA GLN A 29 -14.45 -21.29 1.64
C GLN A 29 -13.11 -21.98 1.31
N SER A 30 -12.82 -22.20 0.04
CA SER A 30 -11.55 -22.76 -0.43
C SER A 30 -10.31 -21.92 -0.08
N MET A 31 -10.47 -20.62 0.11
CA MET A 31 -9.36 -19.74 0.56
C MET A 31 -9.16 -19.77 2.07
N LEU A 32 -10.10 -20.31 2.83
CA LEU A 32 -10.02 -20.44 4.28
C LEU A 32 -9.49 -21.81 4.70
N LEU A 33 -9.29 -22.74 3.76
CA LEU A 33 -8.76 -24.07 4.00
C LEU A 33 -7.25 -24.07 3.72
N ILE A 34 -6.46 -24.23 4.77
CA ILE A 34 -4.99 -24.26 4.71
C ILE A 34 -4.54 -25.71 4.71
N LYS A 35 -3.96 -26.15 3.60
CA LYS A 35 -3.41 -27.50 3.47
C LYS A 35 -1.99 -27.51 3.99
N THR A 36 -1.72 -28.34 4.98
CA THR A 36 -0.37 -28.70 5.43
C THR A 36 -0.02 -30.08 4.89
N GLU A 37 1.22 -30.52 5.06
CA GLU A 37 1.61 -31.89 4.64
C GLU A 37 0.87 -33.01 5.35
N GLN A 38 0.31 -32.75 6.53
CA GLN A 38 -0.30 -33.74 7.40
C GLN A 38 -1.80 -33.56 7.60
N THR A 39 -2.30 -32.30 7.47
CA THR A 39 -3.68 -31.97 7.82
C THR A 39 -4.22 -30.85 6.95
N GLU A 40 -5.53 -30.69 6.96
CA GLU A 40 -6.25 -29.55 6.42
C GLU A 40 -6.83 -28.76 7.60
N LEU A 41 -6.39 -27.50 7.74
CA LEU A 41 -6.81 -26.62 8.83
C LEU A 41 -7.75 -25.57 8.29
N ARG A 42 -8.81 -25.27 9.02
CA ARG A 42 -9.72 -24.18 8.71
C ARG A 42 -9.25 -22.91 9.43
N MET A 43 -8.94 -21.88 8.68
CA MET A 43 -8.62 -20.57 9.20
C MET A 43 -9.90 -19.77 9.48
N GLU A 44 -9.99 -19.21 10.68
CA GLU A 44 -11.05 -18.26 11.03
C GLU A 44 -10.56 -16.82 10.86
N PRO A 45 -11.19 -16.02 9.97
CA PRO A 45 -10.79 -14.63 9.74
C PRO A 45 -10.88 -13.76 11.01
N GLY A 46 -9.77 -13.16 11.39
CA GLY A 46 -9.68 -12.32 12.59
C GLY A 46 -9.38 -13.09 13.87
N GLU A 47 -8.88 -14.30 13.78
CA GLU A 47 -8.42 -15.10 14.93
C GLU A 47 -6.95 -15.47 14.81
N TRP A 48 -6.24 -15.47 15.96
CA TRP A 48 -4.86 -15.94 16.02
C TRP A 48 -4.81 -17.47 15.93
N ARG A 49 -3.75 -18.01 15.36
CA ARG A 49 -3.41 -19.41 15.57
C ARG A 49 -3.11 -19.61 17.06
N SER A 50 -3.70 -20.63 17.67
CA SER A 50 -3.65 -20.88 19.12
C SER A 50 -3.52 -22.35 19.52
N HIS A 51 -3.86 -23.27 18.59
CA HIS A 51 -3.82 -24.70 18.84
C HIS A 51 -2.49 -25.34 18.38
N PRO A 52 -2.00 -26.41 19.01
CA PRO A 52 -0.73 -27.06 18.65
C PRO A 52 -0.63 -27.49 17.18
N GLU A 53 -1.74 -27.94 16.59
CA GLU A 53 -1.84 -28.30 15.17
C GLU A 53 -1.67 -27.11 14.21
N GLU A 54 -1.81 -25.91 14.71
CA GLU A 54 -1.62 -24.64 13.99
C GLU A 54 -0.17 -24.12 14.06
N ASN A 55 0.75 -24.91 14.57
CA ASN A 55 2.18 -24.61 14.46
C ASN A 55 2.61 -24.73 13.00
N ILE A 56 3.25 -23.70 12.49
CA ILE A 56 3.61 -23.56 11.07
C ILE A 56 5.09 -23.22 10.91
N ASN A 57 5.63 -23.53 9.74
CA ASN A 57 6.95 -23.10 9.30
C ASN A 57 6.80 -22.21 8.06
N VAL A 58 7.62 -21.19 7.93
CA VAL A 58 7.59 -20.24 6.82
C VAL A 58 8.97 -20.27 6.13
N GLY A 59 9.13 -21.19 5.20
CA GLY A 59 10.43 -21.46 4.61
C GLY A 59 11.42 -21.94 5.66
N ARG A 60 12.49 -21.15 5.96
CA ARG A 60 13.45 -21.46 7.03
C ARG A 60 13.06 -20.88 8.38
N HIS A 61 12.14 -19.93 8.41
CA HIS A 61 11.69 -19.29 9.64
C HIS A 61 10.75 -20.21 10.41
N VAL A 62 11.04 -20.40 11.70
CA VAL A 62 10.18 -21.11 12.65
C VAL A 62 9.56 -20.07 13.58
N PRO A 63 8.28 -19.71 13.37
CA PRO A 63 7.61 -18.76 14.24
C PRO A 63 7.45 -19.28 15.69
N PRO A 64 7.22 -18.39 16.67
CA PRO A 64 6.81 -18.81 18.01
C PRO A 64 5.64 -19.80 17.96
N THR A 65 5.57 -20.71 18.94
CA THR A 65 4.46 -21.67 19.02
C THR A 65 3.11 -20.96 19.09
N SER A 66 2.08 -21.60 18.54
CA SER A 66 0.71 -21.07 18.54
C SER A 66 0.23 -20.67 19.94
N ALA A 67 0.53 -21.45 20.96
CA ALA A 67 0.22 -21.15 22.36
C ALA A 67 0.82 -19.81 22.86
N SER A 68 1.94 -19.35 22.26
CA SER A 68 2.64 -18.13 22.67
C SER A 68 2.20 -16.89 21.87
N VAL A 69 1.44 -17.05 20.78
CA VAL A 69 1.08 -15.95 19.89
C VAL A 69 0.37 -14.81 20.60
N ALA A 70 -0.62 -15.13 21.43
CA ALA A 70 -1.40 -14.11 22.14
C ALA A 70 -0.52 -13.21 23.03
N GLU A 71 0.48 -13.80 23.71
CA GLU A 71 1.42 -13.07 24.55
C GLU A 71 2.38 -12.22 23.71
N PHE A 72 2.94 -12.79 22.64
CA PHE A 72 3.77 -12.03 21.70
C PHE A 72 3.04 -10.85 21.08
N MET A 73 1.76 -11.00 20.75
CA MET A 73 0.95 -9.92 20.19
C MET A 73 0.56 -8.87 21.24
N ARG A 74 0.41 -9.25 22.53
CA ARG A 74 0.26 -8.28 23.62
C ARG A 74 1.52 -7.43 23.76
N TYR A 75 2.70 -8.06 23.80
CA TYR A 75 3.97 -7.35 23.85
C TYR A 75 4.21 -6.49 22.60
N PHE A 76 3.81 -6.99 21.43
CA PHE A 76 3.88 -6.23 20.17
C PHE A 76 3.08 -4.93 20.26
N GLU A 77 1.83 -4.99 20.70
CA GLU A 77 0.97 -3.82 20.88
C GLU A 77 1.60 -2.80 21.83
N GLU A 78 2.11 -3.25 22.97
CA GLU A 78 2.76 -2.38 23.96
C GLU A 78 4.02 -1.71 23.38
N ARG A 79 4.83 -2.46 22.64
CA ARG A 79 6.11 -1.99 22.09
C ARG A 79 5.95 -1.02 20.93
N PHE A 80 4.92 -1.17 20.13
CA PHE A 80 4.75 -0.42 18.87
C PHE A 80 3.61 0.62 18.92
N ARG A 81 3.32 1.17 20.09
CA ARG A 81 2.43 2.35 20.25
C ARG A 81 3.13 3.60 19.74
N VAL A 82 3.19 3.76 18.41
CA VAL A 82 3.96 4.83 17.76
C VAL A 82 3.50 6.25 18.13
N GLN A 83 2.25 6.44 18.58
CA GLN A 83 1.69 7.75 18.92
C GLN A 83 2.43 8.43 20.08
N SER A 84 3.04 7.65 20.99
CA SER A 84 3.82 8.16 22.12
C SER A 84 5.30 8.37 21.84
N MET A 85 5.76 8.08 20.61
CA MET A 85 7.17 8.15 20.22
C MET A 85 7.50 9.46 19.50
N GLY A 86 8.75 9.93 19.63
CA GLY A 86 9.26 10.99 18.79
C GLY A 86 9.34 10.58 17.31
N ARG A 87 9.28 11.54 16.39
CA ARG A 87 9.10 11.26 14.94
C ARG A 87 10.14 10.31 14.33
N ALA A 88 11.41 10.48 14.65
CA ALA A 88 12.46 9.57 14.15
C ALA A 88 12.25 8.13 14.65
N THR A 89 11.90 7.99 15.93
CA THR A 89 11.60 6.68 16.53
C THR A 89 10.35 6.05 15.91
N GLN A 90 9.30 6.85 15.61
CA GLN A 90 8.11 6.36 14.90
C GLN A 90 8.48 5.73 13.55
N ILE A 91 9.31 6.41 12.76
CA ILE A 91 9.73 5.96 11.43
C ILE A 91 10.48 4.62 11.53
N MET A 92 11.44 4.52 12.44
CA MET A 92 12.18 3.28 12.68
C MET A 92 11.27 2.16 13.23
N ALA A 93 10.35 2.50 14.13
CA ALA A 93 9.42 1.56 14.72
C ALA A 93 8.49 0.92 13.68
N ILE A 94 8.09 1.63 12.62
CA ILE A 94 7.27 1.09 11.54
C ILE A 94 8.00 -0.07 10.83
N ALA A 95 9.28 0.10 10.50
CA ALA A 95 10.08 -0.95 9.89
C ALA A 95 10.29 -2.14 10.84
N ALA A 96 10.62 -1.87 12.10
CA ALA A 96 10.81 -2.90 13.11
C ALA A 96 9.52 -3.66 13.42
N ALA A 97 8.36 -2.99 13.46
CA ALA A 97 7.06 -3.61 13.62
C ALA A 97 6.71 -4.52 12.44
N HIS A 98 7.01 -4.09 11.21
CA HIS A 98 6.80 -4.92 10.02
C HIS A 98 7.55 -6.26 10.13
N HIS A 99 8.85 -6.21 10.48
CA HIS A 99 9.63 -7.43 10.70
C HIS A 99 9.06 -8.25 11.86
N ARG A 100 8.83 -7.63 13.03
CA ARG A 100 8.40 -8.35 14.24
C ARG A 100 7.05 -9.04 14.06
N PHE A 101 6.12 -8.40 13.36
CA PHE A 101 4.83 -9.02 13.04
C PHE A 101 5.00 -10.28 12.18
N ASN A 102 5.83 -10.21 11.12
CA ASN A 102 6.10 -11.37 10.28
C ASN A 102 6.90 -12.46 11.01
N TYR A 103 7.77 -12.09 11.95
CA TYR A 103 8.46 -13.04 12.85
C TYR A 103 7.47 -13.80 13.74
N ILE A 104 6.50 -13.11 14.34
CA ILE A 104 5.48 -13.75 15.18
C ILE A 104 4.57 -14.64 14.32
N HIS A 105 4.25 -14.22 13.11
CA HIS A 105 3.40 -14.92 12.16
C HIS A 105 2.08 -15.38 12.77
N PRO A 106 1.24 -14.44 13.26
CA PRO A 106 0.17 -14.75 14.19
C PRO A 106 -1.05 -15.47 13.57
N PHE A 107 -1.18 -15.50 12.25
CA PHE A 107 -2.28 -16.14 11.54
C PHE A 107 -1.83 -17.39 10.79
N LEU A 108 -2.75 -18.28 10.46
CA LEU A 108 -2.48 -19.44 9.60
C LEU A 108 -2.12 -19.03 8.17
N ASP A 109 -2.76 -17.99 7.64
CA ASP A 109 -2.43 -17.36 6.35
C ASP A 109 -2.65 -15.83 6.43
N GLY A 110 -2.26 -15.10 5.41
CA GLY A 110 -2.52 -13.65 5.29
C GLY A 110 -1.53 -12.74 6.03
N ASN A 111 -0.57 -13.28 6.77
CA ASN A 111 0.37 -12.49 7.57
C ASN A 111 1.11 -11.42 6.74
N GLY A 112 1.62 -11.76 5.57
CA GLY A 112 2.30 -10.81 4.69
C GLY A 112 1.39 -9.69 4.16
N ARG A 113 0.10 -9.98 3.94
CA ARG A 113 -0.90 -9.00 3.50
C ARG A 113 -1.26 -8.06 4.63
N VAL A 114 -1.55 -8.60 5.80
CA VAL A 114 -1.86 -7.83 7.01
C VAL A 114 -0.68 -6.98 7.45
N SER A 115 0.55 -7.50 7.43
CA SER A 115 1.75 -6.72 7.79
C SER A 115 1.94 -5.49 6.89
N ARG A 116 1.70 -5.62 5.58
CA ARG A 116 1.79 -4.48 4.66
C ARG A 116 0.69 -3.44 4.89
N LEU A 117 -0.55 -3.89 5.14
CA LEU A 117 -1.67 -2.99 5.47
C LEU A 117 -1.46 -2.30 6.82
N MET A 118 -1.03 -3.02 7.84
CA MET A 118 -0.66 -2.47 9.15
C MET A 118 0.45 -1.42 9.01
N THR A 119 1.50 -1.74 8.26
CA THR A 119 2.61 -0.80 7.99
C THR A 119 2.12 0.48 7.32
N HIS A 120 1.23 0.35 6.34
CA HIS A 120 0.62 1.52 5.68
C HIS A 120 -0.22 2.34 6.67
N ALA A 121 -1.01 1.71 7.51
CA ALA A 121 -1.80 2.38 8.54
C ALA A 121 -0.92 3.07 9.60
N MET A 122 0.21 2.45 10.00
CA MET A 122 1.20 3.08 10.89
C MET A 122 1.83 4.32 10.23
N ALA A 123 2.21 4.24 8.95
CA ALA A 123 2.74 5.37 8.19
C ALA A 123 1.70 6.50 8.05
N TRP A 124 0.44 6.14 7.85
CA TRP A 124 -0.67 7.11 7.82
C TRP A 124 -0.83 7.80 9.18
N SER A 125 -0.90 7.04 10.27
CA SER A 125 -1.01 7.57 11.64
C SER A 125 0.17 8.46 12.03
N ALA A 126 1.37 8.17 11.53
CA ALA A 126 2.58 8.98 11.70
C ALA A 126 2.65 10.19 10.74
N ASN A 127 1.62 10.39 9.89
CA ASN A 127 1.56 11.46 8.88
C ASN A 127 2.77 11.49 7.92
N ILE A 128 3.22 10.29 7.47
CA ILE A 128 4.31 10.13 6.49
C ILE A 128 3.85 9.41 5.21
N SER A 129 2.59 9.03 5.11
CA SER A 129 2.03 8.33 3.93
C SER A 129 1.65 9.26 2.78
N SER A 130 1.80 10.58 2.91
CA SER A 130 1.35 11.59 1.93
C SER A 130 -0.10 11.34 1.49
N ARG A 131 -0.99 11.09 2.45
CA ARG A 131 -2.42 10.76 2.24
C ARG A 131 -2.64 9.54 1.31
N GLY A 132 -1.74 8.56 1.38
CA GLY A 132 -1.84 7.32 0.60
C GLY A 132 -1.28 7.41 -0.82
N LEU A 133 -0.58 8.49 -1.19
CA LEU A 133 0.04 8.63 -2.51
C LEU A 133 1.12 7.58 -2.79
N TRP A 134 1.73 7.00 -1.77
CA TRP A 134 2.70 5.93 -1.93
C TRP A 134 2.41 4.74 -1.00
N SER A 135 2.88 3.58 -1.37
CA SER A 135 2.73 2.34 -0.61
C SER A 135 4.03 1.55 -0.61
N ILE A 136 4.40 1.04 0.57
CA ILE A 136 5.57 0.17 0.73
C ILE A 136 5.41 -1.17 -0.02
N SER A 137 4.17 -1.64 -0.21
CA SER A 137 3.89 -2.96 -0.82
C SER A 137 4.57 -3.15 -2.17
N ARG A 138 4.52 -2.13 -3.04
CA ARG A 138 5.18 -2.15 -4.34
C ARG A 138 6.70 -2.24 -4.20
N GLY A 139 7.27 -1.47 -3.27
CA GLY A 139 8.70 -1.47 -3.01
C GLY A 139 9.21 -2.81 -2.48
N LEU A 140 8.49 -3.41 -1.55
CA LEU A 140 8.84 -4.74 -1.01
C LEU A 140 8.75 -5.83 -2.09
N ALA A 141 7.77 -5.74 -3.00
CA ALA A 141 7.63 -6.70 -4.09
C ALA A 141 8.72 -6.56 -5.15
N ARG A 142 9.22 -5.35 -5.40
CA ARG A 142 10.27 -5.06 -6.38
C ARG A 142 11.68 -5.29 -5.82
N GLY A 143 11.90 -4.95 -4.54
CA GLY A 143 13.21 -4.79 -3.93
C GLY A 143 13.95 -3.54 -4.44
N LEU A 144 15.16 -3.31 -3.97
CA LEU A 144 16.05 -2.25 -4.48
C LEU A 144 16.87 -2.74 -5.67
N GLU A 145 17.43 -3.94 -5.58
CA GLU A 145 18.26 -4.58 -6.59
C GLU A 145 17.53 -5.75 -7.26
N SER A 146 16.78 -6.54 -6.47
CA SER A 146 16.06 -7.71 -6.96
C SER A 146 14.79 -8.00 -6.17
N ARG A 147 13.87 -8.77 -6.78
CA ARG A 147 12.63 -9.23 -6.13
C ARG A 147 12.86 -10.13 -4.91
N THR A 148 14.05 -10.69 -4.76
CA THR A 148 14.42 -11.56 -3.63
C THR A 148 14.92 -10.79 -2.41
N ASP A 149 15.21 -9.48 -2.55
CA ASP A 149 15.79 -8.66 -1.49
C ASP A 149 14.96 -8.67 -0.21
N TYR A 150 13.64 -8.53 -0.35
CA TYR A 150 12.75 -8.55 0.81
C TYR A 150 12.90 -9.83 1.63
N LYS A 151 12.90 -10.99 0.96
CA LYS A 151 13.07 -12.27 1.64
C LYS A 151 14.45 -12.40 2.28
N LYS A 152 15.51 -12.00 1.57
CA LYS A 152 16.88 -12.01 2.11
C LYS A 152 17.01 -11.14 3.36
N MET A 153 16.40 -9.96 3.34
CA MET A 153 16.46 -9.02 4.46
C MET A 153 15.60 -9.46 5.65
N MET A 154 14.49 -10.15 5.41
CA MET A 154 13.71 -10.80 6.47
C MET A 154 14.52 -11.95 7.11
N ASP A 155 15.10 -12.83 6.31
CA ASP A 155 15.97 -13.94 6.77
C ASP A 155 17.18 -13.40 7.57
N LEU A 156 17.80 -12.29 7.11
CA LEU A 156 18.89 -11.62 7.83
C LEU A 156 18.42 -11.13 9.21
N ALA A 157 17.27 -10.45 9.27
CA ALA A 157 16.75 -9.90 10.52
C ALA A 157 16.34 -10.99 11.55
N ASP A 158 16.17 -12.24 11.10
CA ASP A 158 15.93 -13.42 11.96
C ASP A 158 17.23 -14.08 12.44
N SER A 159 18.41 -13.55 12.08
CA SER A 159 19.69 -14.10 12.52
C SER A 159 19.83 -14.10 14.05
N PRO A 160 20.43 -15.15 14.64
CA PRO A 160 20.70 -15.17 16.07
C PRO A 160 21.70 -14.06 16.45
N ARG A 161 21.68 -13.67 17.71
CA ARG A 161 22.62 -12.67 18.27
C ARG A 161 24.09 -13.15 18.17
N GLU A 162 24.98 -12.20 17.91
CA GLU A 162 26.44 -12.43 17.85
C GLU A 162 27.11 -11.94 19.16
N GLY A 163 26.87 -12.67 20.25
CA GLY A 163 27.46 -12.33 21.55
C GLY A 163 26.57 -11.42 22.43
N ASP A 164 27.11 -10.98 23.58
CA ASP A 164 26.31 -10.36 24.63
C ASP A 164 25.88 -8.92 24.32
N LEU A 165 26.63 -8.21 23.50
CA LEU A 165 26.33 -6.83 23.13
C LEU A 165 25.44 -6.71 21.88
N ASP A 166 25.18 -7.82 21.18
CA ASP A 166 24.31 -7.86 20.01
C ASP A 166 23.04 -8.65 20.31
N GLY A 167 22.13 -8.07 21.08
CA GLY A 167 20.95 -8.83 21.46
C GLY A 167 19.67 -8.04 21.62
N ARG A 168 18.59 -8.60 21.04
CA ARG A 168 17.19 -8.31 21.33
C ARG A 168 16.48 -9.63 21.67
N GLY A 169 16.79 -10.15 22.81
CA GLY A 169 16.51 -11.55 23.16
C GLY A 169 17.51 -12.49 22.46
N ASN A 170 17.01 -13.47 21.71
CA ASN A 170 17.85 -14.44 20.98
C ASN A 170 18.28 -13.96 19.59
N LEU A 171 17.80 -12.82 19.12
CA LEU A 171 18.06 -12.30 17.77
C LEU A 171 19.07 -11.16 17.78
N SER A 172 19.77 -10.98 16.64
CA SER A 172 20.74 -9.92 16.43
C SER A 172 20.06 -8.54 16.34
N GLN A 173 20.56 -7.62 17.16
CA GLN A 173 20.18 -6.20 17.10
C GLN A 173 20.76 -5.53 15.84
N LYS A 174 22.00 -5.89 15.48
CA LYS A 174 22.69 -5.38 14.29
C LYS A 174 21.94 -5.78 13.01
N ALA A 175 21.55 -7.05 12.89
CA ALA A 175 20.79 -7.53 11.74
C ALA A 175 19.41 -6.83 11.61
N LEU A 176 18.73 -6.55 12.73
CA LEU A 176 17.51 -5.72 12.69
C LEU A 176 17.79 -4.29 12.22
N GLN A 177 18.91 -3.68 12.65
CA GLN A 177 19.27 -2.33 12.20
C GLN A 177 19.53 -2.31 10.68
N GLU A 178 20.21 -3.30 10.14
CA GLU A 178 20.43 -3.44 8.70
C GLU A 178 19.09 -3.57 7.93
N PHE A 179 18.18 -4.41 8.43
CA PHE A 179 16.82 -4.50 7.88
C PHE A 179 16.10 -3.15 7.92
N VAL A 180 16.13 -2.43 9.03
CA VAL A 180 15.47 -1.12 9.17
C VAL A 180 16.03 -0.12 8.17
N VAL A 181 17.36 -0.06 8.01
CA VAL A 181 18.01 0.83 7.03
C VAL A 181 17.58 0.47 5.60
N TRP A 182 17.60 -0.80 5.25
CA TRP A 182 17.15 -1.27 3.94
C TRP A 182 15.66 -0.92 3.70
N PHE A 183 14.79 -1.19 4.67
CA PHE A 183 13.36 -0.90 4.58
C PHE A 183 13.09 0.59 4.35
N LEU A 184 13.82 1.47 5.04
CA LEU A 184 13.71 2.92 4.86
C LEU A 184 14.20 3.37 3.48
N ARG A 185 15.24 2.75 2.94
CA ARG A 185 15.67 2.97 1.55
C ARG A 185 14.60 2.56 0.54
N VAL A 186 13.90 1.44 0.78
CA VAL A 186 12.74 1.05 -0.03
C VAL A 186 11.63 2.10 0.05
N CYS A 187 11.35 2.66 1.23
CA CYS A 187 10.39 3.76 1.38
C CYS A 187 10.80 5.00 0.57
N GLN A 188 12.08 5.41 0.66
CA GLN A 188 12.61 6.55 -0.10
C GLN A 188 12.50 6.32 -1.61
N ASP A 189 12.85 5.12 -2.10
CA ASP A 189 12.69 4.74 -3.51
C ASP A 189 11.23 4.86 -3.96
N GLN A 190 10.28 4.40 -3.13
CA GLN A 190 8.86 4.51 -3.47
C GLN A 190 8.36 5.95 -3.48
N ILE A 191 8.80 6.78 -2.56
CA ILE A 191 8.46 8.21 -2.54
C ILE A 191 9.02 8.90 -3.78
N ALA A 192 10.29 8.67 -4.12
CA ALA A 192 10.93 9.25 -5.31
C ALA A 192 10.22 8.79 -6.60
N PHE A 193 9.90 7.51 -6.71
CA PHE A 193 9.15 6.96 -7.83
C PHE A 193 7.78 7.63 -8.00
N MET A 194 6.99 7.71 -6.92
CA MET A 194 5.66 8.32 -6.97
C MET A 194 5.74 9.82 -7.25
N SER A 195 6.70 10.53 -6.66
CA SER A 195 6.93 11.95 -6.93
C SER A 195 7.23 12.19 -8.41
N GLY A 196 8.06 11.35 -9.04
CA GLY A 196 8.35 11.42 -10.46
C GLY A 196 7.14 11.09 -11.36
N LEU A 197 6.24 10.20 -10.90
CA LEU A 197 5.01 9.92 -11.65
C LEU A 197 4.02 11.08 -11.65
N PHE A 198 3.97 11.85 -10.58
CA PHE A 198 3.08 13.00 -10.41
C PHE A 198 3.77 14.35 -10.66
N GLU A 199 5.00 14.32 -11.17
CA GLU A 199 5.65 15.54 -11.63
C GLU A 199 4.83 16.13 -12.78
N LEU A 200 4.42 17.43 -12.63
CA LEU A 200 3.37 18.02 -13.47
C LEU A 200 3.72 18.07 -14.96
N ASP A 201 4.96 18.45 -15.30
CA ASP A 201 5.38 18.55 -16.70
C ASP A 201 5.40 17.18 -17.36
N SER A 202 5.96 16.19 -16.68
CA SER A 202 6.00 14.80 -17.18
C SER A 202 4.61 14.18 -17.29
N LEU A 203 3.70 14.47 -16.37
CA LEU A 203 2.32 13.99 -16.45
C LEU A 203 1.55 14.68 -17.59
N MET A 204 1.79 15.97 -17.80
CA MET A 204 1.21 16.71 -18.92
C MET A 204 1.65 16.13 -20.27
N GLU A 205 2.94 15.84 -20.44
CA GLU A 205 3.45 15.23 -21.66
C GLU A 205 2.82 13.84 -21.91
N ARG A 206 2.66 13.03 -20.86
CA ARG A 206 1.98 11.73 -20.97
C ARG A 206 0.49 11.85 -21.30
N LEU A 207 -0.22 12.82 -20.71
CA LEU A 207 -1.62 13.12 -21.05
C LEU A 207 -1.76 13.55 -22.52
N LYS A 208 -0.88 14.42 -23.01
CA LYS A 208 -0.85 14.81 -24.43
C LYS A 208 -0.59 13.62 -25.35
N ALA A 209 0.44 12.82 -25.02
CA ALA A 209 0.77 11.64 -25.80
C ALA A 209 -0.40 10.65 -25.86
N TYR A 210 -1.05 10.40 -24.73
CA TYR A 210 -2.23 9.53 -24.64
C TYR A 210 -3.38 10.02 -25.53
N VAL A 211 -3.67 11.33 -25.52
CA VAL A 211 -4.72 11.90 -26.40
C VAL A 211 -4.36 11.75 -27.87
N LEU A 212 -3.08 11.93 -28.24
CA LEU A 212 -2.63 11.85 -29.64
C LEU A 212 -2.64 10.41 -30.19
N THR A 213 -2.41 9.43 -29.34
CA THR A 213 -2.39 8.00 -29.74
C THR A 213 -3.77 7.34 -29.65
N ASN A 214 -4.73 7.95 -28.94
CA ASN A 214 -6.05 7.37 -28.75
C ASN A 214 -7.01 7.74 -29.91
N PRO A 215 -7.53 6.76 -30.68
CA PRO A 215 -8.36 7.02 -31.86
C PRO A 215 -9.74 7.63 -31.54
N HIS A 216 -10.17 7.55 -30.28
CA HIS A 216 -11.46 8.11 -29.81
C HIS A 216 -11.36 9.54 -29.32
N LEU A 217 -10.16 10.11 -29.24
CA LEU A 217 -9.90 11.45 -28.77
C LEU A 217 -9.36 12.33 -29.91
N LYS A 218 -9.72 13.60 -29.88
CA LYS A 218 -9.13 14.60 -30.77
C LYS A 218 -8.01 15.34 -30.05
N PRO A 219 -6.94 15.75 -30.76
CA PRO A 219 -5.80 16.46 -30.17
C PRO A 219 -6.19 17.65 -29.30
N GLU A 220 -7.24 18.38 -29.68
CA GLU A 220 -7.73 19.54 -28.93
C GLU A 220 -8.29 19.19 -27.54
N GLY A 221 -8.65 17.92 -27.30
CA GLY A 221 -9.06 17.42 -25.98
C GLY A 221 -7.94 17.48 -24.94
N ALA A 222 -6.67 17.50 -25.38
CA ALA A 222 -5.53 17.64 -24.48
C ALA A 222 -5.55 18.94 -23.68
N ALA A 223 -6.07 20.02 -24.25
CA ALA A 223 -6.20 21.31 -23.56
C ALA A 223 -7.14 21.23 -22.34
N LEU A 224 -8.20 20.41 -22.40
CA LEU A 224 -9.12 20.19 -21.28
C LEU A 224 -8.45 19.43 -20.14
N LEU A 225 -7.65 18.41 -20.47
CA LEU A 225 -6.89 17.64 -19.48
C LEU A 225 -5.81 18.50 -18.82
N GLN A 226 -5.14 19.33 -19.61
CA GLN A 226 -4.15 20.28 -19.12
C GLN A 226 -4.77 21.29 -18.14
N GLU A 227 -5.90 21.88 -18.49
CA GLU A 227 -6.59 22.85 -17.62
C GLU A 227 -7.01 22.19 -16.29
N ALA A 228 -7.58 20.96 -16.37
CA ALA A 228 -7.95 20.19 -15.18
C ALA A 228 -6.74 19.81 -14.32
N LEU A 229 -5.60 19.50 -14.93
CA LEU A 229 -4.35 19.18 -14.20
C LEU A 229 -3.82 20.41 -13.44
N ILE A 230 -3.82 21.58 -14.06
CA ILE A 230 -3.25 22.79 -13.48
C ILE A 230 -4.18 23.41 -12.42
N ARG A 231 -5.49 23.49 -12.70
CA ARG A 231 -6.47 24.16 -11.83
C ARG A 231 -7.15 23.22 -10.84
N GLY A 232 -7.01 21.88 -11.02
CA GLY A 232 -7.77 20.88 -10.29
C GLY A 232 -9.14 20.60 -10.92
N GLU A 233 -9.90 21.65 -11.25
CA GLU A 233 -11.21 21.57 -11.92
C GLU A 233 -11.49 22.82 -12.76
N PHE A 234 -12.46 22.73 -13.67
CA PHE A 234 -12.97 23.87 -14.44
C PHE A 234 -14.48 23.71 -14.76
N ASP A 235 -15.14 24.84 -15.00
CA ASP A 235 -16.56 24.85 -15.33
C ASP A 235 -16.83 24.47 -16.79
N ARG A 236 -17.90 23.72 -17.03
CA ARG A 236 -18.30 23.29 -18.39
C ARG A 236 -18.51 24.46 -19.35
N GLY A 237 -18.87 25.66 -18.86
CA GLY A 237 -19.01 26.88 -19.65
C GLY A 237 -17.67 27.40 -20.20
N GLU A 238 -16.53 27.00 -19.64
CA GLU A 238 -15.21 27.47 -20.06
C GLU A 238 -14.63 26.66 -21.25
N VAL A 239 -15.26 25.55 -21.65
CA VAL A 239 -14.69 24.60 -22.65
C VAL A 239 -14.36 25.27 -23.97
N SER A 240 -15.19 26.25 -24.41
CA SER A 240 -14.92 27.00 -25.64
C SER A 240 -13.66 27.85 -25.55
N ARG A 241 -13.46 28.51 -24.40
CA ARG A 241 -12.29 29.30 -24.10
C ARG A 241 -11.03 28.39 -24.03
N ILE A 242 -11.12 27.28 -23.30
CA ILE A 242 -10.00 26.35 -23.09
C ILE A 242 -9.53 25.72 -24.41
N THR A 243 -10.49 25.26 -25.23
CA THR A 243 -10.15 24.55 -26.47
C THR A 243 -9.92 25.47 -27.67
N GLY A 244 -10.30 26.77 -27.57
CA GLY A 244 -10.28 27.71 -28.69
C GLY A 244 -11.27 27.33 -29.81
N ARG A 245 -12.28 26.51 -29.55
CA ARG A 245 -13.22 25.99 -30.55
C ARG A 245 -14.62 26.53 -30.32
N PRO A 246 -15.45 26.64 -31.40
CA PRO A 246 -16.87 27.01 -31.24
C PRO A 246 -17.60 26.09 -30.28
N GLU A 247 -18.57 26.62 -29.54
CA GLU A 247 -19.23 25.97 -28.41
C GLU A 247 -19.74 24.55 -28.72
N ARG A 248 -20.33 24.32 -29.89
CA ARG A 248 -20.80 22.99 -30.29
C ARG A 248 -19.67 21.99 -30.41
N THR A 249 -18.54 22.41 -30.98
CA THR A 249 -17.32 21.54 -31.12
C THR A 249 -16.69 21.33 -29.76
N ALA A 250 -16.52 22.35 -28.94
CA ALA A 250 -15.95 22.30 -27.63
C ALA A 250 -16.74 21.36 -26.70
N ARG A 251 -18.06 21.41 -26.70
CA ARG A 251 -18.92 20.48 -25.95
C ARG A 251 -18.75 19.03 -26.40
N ARG A 252 -18.56 18.81 -27.71
CA ARG A 252 -18.27 17.44 -28.22
C ARG A 252 -16.94 16.94 -27.71
N LEU A 253 -15.89 17.74 -27.78
CA LEU A 253 -14.56 17.40 -27.22
C LEU A 253 -14.66 17.06 -25.72
N LEU A 254 -15.38 17.85 -24.95
CA LEU A 254 -15.61 17.56 -23.53
C LEU A 254 -16.31 16.21 -23.33
N ASN A 255 -17.36 15.93 -24.11
CA ASN A 255 -18.09 14.67 -24.01
C ASN A 255 -17.20 13.47 -24.38
N ASP A 256 -16.36 13.60 -25.40
CA ASP A 256 -15.43 12.54 -25.81
C ASP A 256 -14.47 12.21 -24.62
N VAL A 257 -13.91 13.23 -23.96
CA VAL A 257 -13.00 13.06 -22.81
C VAL A 257 -13.73 12.51 -21.57
N LEU A 258 -14.98 12.94 -21.34
CA LEU A 258 -15.83 12.40 -20.26
C LEU A 258 -16.17 10.92 -20.49
N ASN A 259 -16.52 10.55 -21.72
CA ASN A 259 -16.84 9.16 -22.08
C ASN A 259 -15.63 8.23 -21.93
N MET A 260 -14.43 8.74 -22.14
CA MET A 260 -13.20 8.02 -21.88
C MET A 260 -12.83 7.94 -20.38
N GLY A 261 -13.61 8.58 -19.50
CA GLY A 261 -13.35 8.57 -18.06
C GLY A 261 -12.13 9.38 -17.62
N LEU A 262 -11.52 10.19 -18.50
CA LEU A 262 -10.38 11.04 -18.17
C LEU A 262 -10.77 12.31 -17.41
N LEU A 263 -12.02 12.73 -17.55
CA LEU A 263 -12.66 13.77 -16.75
C LEU A 263 -13.93 13.22 -16.11
N ALA A 264 -14.28 13.72 -14.93
CA ALA A 264 -15.57 13.44 -14.30
C ALA A 264 -16.11 14.66 -13.57
N SER A 265 -17.39 14.63 -13.27
CA SER A 265 -18.09 15.64 -12.50
C SER A 265 -18.97 14.97 -11.46
N GLU A 266 -19.06 15.53 -10.27
CA GLU A 266 -19.91 14.99 -9.19
C GLU A 266 -21.41 15.17 -9.49
N THR A 267 -21.76 16.16 -10.32
CA THR A 267 -23.12 16.41 -10.74
C THR A 267 -23.20 16.58 -12.26
N PRO A 268 -24.37 16.35 -12.91
CA PRO A 268 -24.49 16.44 -14.37
C PRO A 268 -24.12 17.81 -14.98
N LYS A 269 -24.18 18.88 -14.19
CA LYS A 269 -23.85 20.25 -14.60
C LYS A 269 -22.66 20.84 -13.85
N GLY A 270 -22.06 20.12 -12.92
CA GLY A 270 -20.96 20.60 -12.08
C GLY A 270 -19.65 20.76 -12.84
N ALA A 271 -18.68 21.35 -12.17
CA ALA A 271 -17.31 21.44 -12.62
C ALA A 271 -16.73 20.04 -12.90
N VAL A 272 -15.79 19.98 -13.82
CA VAL A 272 -15.12 18.74 -14.22
C VAL A 272 -13.69 18.73 -13.73
N SER A 273 -13.26 17.58 -13.22
CA SER A 273 -11.91 17.35 -12.69
C SER A 273 -11.29 16.10 -13.30
N LEU A 274 -9.95 16.04 -13.27
CA LEU A 274 -9.18 14.95 -13.84
C LEU A 274 -9.45 13.61 -13.13
N ARG A 275 -9.53 12.54 -13.91
CA ARG A 275 -9.60 11.14 -13.45
C ARG A 275 -8.66 10.29 -14.26
N PHE A 276 -8.31 9.14 -13.71
CA PHE A 276 -7.40 8.18 -14.34
C PHE A 276 -8.10 6.82 -14.41
N PRO A 277 -8.78 6.51 -15.54
CA PRO A 277 -9.43 5.23 -15.74
C PRO A 277 -8.40 4.10 -15.80
N ALA A 278 -8.82 2.89 -15.40
CA ALA A 278 -7.92 1.74 -15.29
C ALA A 278 -7.16 1.43 -16.60
N GLU A 279 -7.84 1.62 -17.73
CA GLU A 279 -7.32 1.38 -19.07
C GLU A 279 -6.19 2.33 -19.46
N ALA A 280 -6.15 3.53 -18.88
CA ALA A 280 -5.13 4.54 -19.15
C ALA A 280 -3.93 4.48 -18.17
N LEU A 281 -4.05 3.71 -17.08
CA LEU A 281 -3.05 3.75 -15.99
C LEU A 281 -1.65 3.32 -16.45
N GLU A 282 -1.51 2.33 -17.33
CA GLU A 282 -0.20 1.86 -17.74
C GLU A 282 0.55 2.89 -18.60
N GLU A 283 -0.18 3.66 -19.42
CA GLU A 283 0.39 4.72 -20.26
C GLU A 283 0.64 6.01 -19.46
N LEU A 284 -0.31 6.41 -18.61
CA LEU A 284 -0.19 7.64 -17.83
C LEU A 284 0.76 7.49 -16.63
N PHE A 285 0.85 6.29 -16.04
CA PHE A 285 1.69 5.98 -14.89
C PHE A 285 2.54 4.73 -15.14
N PRO A 286 3.54 4.80 -16.02
CA PRO A 286 4.35 3.66 -16.42
C PRO A 286 5.03 3.01 -15.19
N ARG A 287 4.96 1.69 -15.12
CA ARG A 287 5.50 0.87 -14.02
C ARG A 287 4.80 1.10 -12.66
N LEU A 288 3.59 1.67 -12.63
CA LEU A 288 2.82 1.79 -11.39
C LEU A 288 2.61 0.40 -10.76
N TYR A 289 2.28 -0.58 -11.58
CA TYR A 289 2.21 -1.97 -11.16
C TYR A 289 3.50 -2.70 -11.53
N PRO A 290 4.19 -3.38 -10.58
CA PRO A 290 5.32 -4.22 -10.92
C PRO A 290 4.86 -5.31 -11.89
N ARG A 291 5.56 -5.48 -13.02
CA ARG A 291 5.29 -6.62 -13.89
C ARG A 291 5.58 -7.90 -13.11
N THR A 292 4.60 -8.81 -13.07
CA THR A 292 4.71 -10.14 -12.44
C THR A 292 5.80 -10.98 -13.09
#